data_e2cdd468b0bb85d45df2af24488a90ac
#
_entry.id   e2cdd468b0bb85d45df2af24488a90ac
#
_cell.length_a   1.000
_cell.length_b   1.000
_cell.length_c   1.000
_cell.angle_alpha   90.00
_cell.angle_beta   90.00
_cell.angle_gamma   90.00
#
_symmetry.space_group_name_H-M   'P 1'
#
loop_
_entity.id
_entity.type
_entity.pdbx_description
1 polymer ?
#
loop_
_entity_poly.entity_id
_entity_poly.type
_entity_poly.pdbx_seq_one_letter_code
_entity_poly.pdbx_strand_id
1 'polypeptide(L)'
;MLHLNLIRVRSPEEMARAAADMFEDLIRAKPACVLGLATGSTPLPLYRELIAREQGGKIDFSRVRSANLDEYKGLAPNQPQSYRRFMQENLFDHISIKPENTIVPDGLAADIPAMCEAYEHQIEDWGGVDIQLLGLGHDGHIGFNEPCDHFPVMTHEVKLTEMTREANKRFFDSLEDVPTSAITMGIGTVMSARKILMIVTGADKAEILHQAFFGSVKPEVPGSILQFHPDVTVICDEAAARFVEE
;
A
#
# COMPACT_ATOMS: atom_id res chain seq x y z
N MET A 1 3.79 -8.48 -22.98
CA MET A 1 2.42 -8.93 -22.62
C MET A 1 2.18 -8.54 -21.18
N LEU A 2 1.05 -7.93 -20.90
CA LEU A 2 0.65 -7.59 -19.53
C LEU A 2 0.54 -8.89 -18.72
N HIS A 3 1.29 -9.03 -17.64
CA HIS A 3 1.15 -10.14 -16.70
C HIS A 3 0.17 -9.74 -15.57
N LEU A 4 -1.01 -9.26 -15.96
CA LEU A 4 -2.05 -8.87 -15.03
C LEU A 4 -2.89 -10.11 -14.68
N ASN A 5 -2.87 -10.48 -13.40
CA ASN A 5 -3.82 -11.42 -12.82
C ASN A 5 -4.97 -10.63 -12.17
N LEU A 6 -6.17 -10.70 -12.73
CA LEU A 6 -7.33 -10.00 -12.21
C LEU A 6 -8.29 -11.00 -11.56
N ILE A 7 -8.54 -10.82 -10.25
CA ILE A 7 -9.43 -11.64 -9.44
C ILE A 7 -10.66 -10.82 -9.09
N ARG A 8 -11.83 -11.24 -9.59
CA ARG A 8 -13.12 -10.63 -9.24
C ARG A 8 -13.69 -11.30 -8.01
N VAL A 9 -14.13 -10.50 -7.05
CA VAL A 9 -14.72 -10.96 -5.79
C VAL A 9 -16.09 -10.33 -5.55
N ARG A 10 -16.94 -11.02 -4.77
CA ARG A 10 -18.32 -10.61 -4.52
C ARG A 10 -18.54 -9.97 -3.17
N SER A 11 -17.55 -10.06 -2.28
CA SER A 11 -17.65 -9.49 -0.93
C SER A 11 -16.29 -9.08 -0.38
N PRO A 12 -16.26 -8.18 0.63
CA PRO A 12 -15.04 -7.83 1.35
C PRO A 12 -14.37 -9.05 2.00
N GLU A 13 -15.13 -10.05 2.44
CA GLU A 13 -14.61 -11.28 3.05
C GLU A 13 -13.93 -12.18 2.01
N GLU A 14 -14.49 -12.27 0.81
CA GLU A 14 -13.86 -13.00 -0.31
C GLU A 14 -12.56 -12.32 -0.73
N MET A 15 -12.57 -10.99 -0.83
CA MET A 15 -11.38 -10.17 -1.09
C MET A 15 -10.30 -10.39 -0.04
N ALA A 16 -10.69 -10.33 1.24
CA ALA A 16 -9.76 -10.52 2.35
C ALA A 16 -9.11 -11.92 2.31
N ARG A 17 -9.90 -12.98 2.05
CA ARG A 17 -9.38 -14.35 1.93
C ARG A 17 -8.43 -14.50 0.75
N ALA A 18 -8.83 -14.03 -0.45
CA ALA A 18 -7.99 -14.13 -1.64
C ALA A 18 -6.65 -13.39 -1.48
N ALA A 19 -6.69 -12.18 -0.88
CA ALA A 19 -5.47 -11.45 -0.57
C ALA A 19 -4.63 -12.17 0.50
N ALA A 20 -5.25 -12.66 1.58
CA ALA A 20 -4.55 -13.35 2.64
C ALA A 20 -3.94 -14.68 2.20
N ASP A 21 -4.51 -15.38 1.21
CA ASP A 21 -3.93 -16.58 0.61
C ASP A 21 -2.55 -16.27 0.01
N MET A 22 -2.41 -15.14 -0.69
CA MET A 22 -1.13 -14.73 -1.27
C MET A 22 -0.07 -14.42 -0.21
N PHE A 23 -0.47 -13.79 0.91
CA PHE A 23 0.43 -13.53 2.03
C PHE A 23 0.81 -14.82 2.76
N GLU A 24 -0.15 -15.73 3.01
CA GLU A 24 0.09 -17.02 3.64
C GLU A 24 1.06 -17.86 2.83
N ASP A 25 0.86 -17.98 1.51
CA ASP A 25 1.73 -18.72 0.61
C ASP A 25 3.16 -18.15 0.63
N LEU A 26 3.30 -16.81 0.61
CA LEU A 26 4.60 -16.16 0.69
C LEU A 26 5.29 -16.42 2.03
N ILE A 27 4.60 -16.20 3.16
CA ILE A 27 5.17 -16.38 4.50
C ILE A 27 5.59 -17.84 4.73
N ARG A 28 4.81 -18.81 4.25
CA ARG A 28 5.16 -20.21 4.32
C ARG A 28 6.38 -20.56 3.48
N ALA A 29 6.48 -20.00 2.26
CA ALA A 29 7.61 -20.24 1.37
C ALA A 29 8.88 -19.52 1.82
N LYS A 30 8.74 -18.31 2.39
CA LYS A 30 9.84 -17.45 2.85
C LYS A 30 9.49 -16.82 4.21
N PRO A 31 9.73 -17.52 5.33
CA PRO A 31 9.36 -17.00 6.67
C PRO A 31 9.99 -15.65 7.05
N ALA A 32 11.12 -15.28 6.45
CA ALA A 32 11.76 -13.98 6.63
C ALA A 32 11.48 -13.04 5.43
N CYS A 33 10.28 -13.09 4.86
CA CYS A 33 9.87 -12.23 3.77
C CYS A 33 9.72 -10.77 4.23
N VAL A 34 9.74 -9.86 3.27
CA VAL A 34 9.50 -8.43 3.46
C VAL A 34 8.16 -8.06 2.82
N LEU A 35 7.23 -7.58 3.63
CA LEU A 35 5.91 -7.16 3.22
C LEU A 35 5.88 -5.64 3.05
N GLY A 36 5.52 -5.16 1.88
CA GLY A 36 5.14 -3.78 1.65
C GLY A 36 3.67 -3.59 2.03
N LEU A 37 3.38 -2.74 3.02
CA LEU A 37 2.04 -2.59 3.57
C LEU A 37 1.47 -1.20 3.31
N ALA A 38 0.15 -1.12 3.26
CA ALA A 38 -0.63 0.09 3.01
C ALA A 38 -1.58 0.37 4.17
N THR A 39 -2.00 1.62 4.31
CA THR A 39 -3.00 2.04 5.31
C THR A 39 -4.36 2.37 4.66
N GLY A 40 -5.30 2.88 5.45
CA GLY A 40 -6.63 3.22 5.00
C GLY A 40 -7.66 2.12 5.25
N SER A 41 -8.89 2.33 4.77
CA SER A 41 -10.01 1.41 5.05
C SER A 41 -9.98 0.13 4.23
N THR A 42 -9.43 0.17 3.02
CA THR A 42 -9.43 -0.95 2.07
C THR A 42 -8.67 -2.19 2.57
N PRO A 43 -7.48 -2.08 3.18
CA PRO A 43 -6.74 -3.24 3.67
C PRO A 43 -7.24 -3.81 5.01
N LEU A 44 -8.13 -3.14 5.74
CA LEU A 44 -8.58 -3.60 7.06
C LEU A 44 -9.17 -5.02 7.08
N PRO A 45 -10.02 -5.44 6.12
CA PRO A 45 -10.51 -6.82 6.08
C PRO A 45 -9.37 -7.84 5.91
N LEU A 46 -8.36 -7.53 5.07
CA LEU A 46 -7.17 -8.36 4.91
C LEU A 46 -6.39 -8.48 6.23
N TYR A 47 -6.15 -7.38 6.94
CA TYR A 47 -5.41 -7.41 8.21
C TYR A 47 -6.12 -8.26 9.27
N ARG A 48 -7.45 -8.17 9.36
CA ARG A 48 -8.24 -9.04 10.25
C ARG A 48 -8.12 -10.51 9.88
N GLU A 49 -8.13 -10.83 8.60
CA GLU A 49 -7.95 -12.20 8.10
C GLU A 49 -6.53 -12.73 8.42
N LEU A 50 -5.48 -11.92 8.23
CA LEU A 50 -4.10 -12.29 8.58
C LEU A 50 -3.95 -12.55 10.09
N ILE A 51 -4.53 -11.70 10.93
CA ILE A 51 -4.57 -11.88 12.39
C ILE A 51 -5.25 -13.21 12.74
N ALA A 52 -6.42 -13.49 12.16
CA ALA A 52 -7.16 -14.73 12.40
C ALA A 52 -6.35 -15.97 11.97
N ARG A 53 -5.62 -15.90 10.85
CA ARG A 53 -4.75 -16.98 10.37
C ARG A 53 -3.57 -17.25 11.31
N GLU A 54 -2.95 -16.21 11.85
CA GLU A 54 -1.88 -16.40 12.83
C GLU A 54 -2.42 -16.98 14.15
N GLN A 55 -3.51 -16.43 14.66
CA GLN A 55 -4.17 -16.97 15.87
C GLN A 55 -4.63 -18.43 15.69
N GLY A 56 -4.98 -18.80 14.46
CA GLY A 56 -5.29 -20.17 14.06
C GLY A 56 -4.06 -21.04 13.79
N GLY A 57 -2.83 -20.53 13.95
CA GLY A 57 -1.58 -21.26 13.73
C GLY A 57 -1.26 -21.58 12.27
N LYS A 58 -1.89 -20.88 11.31
CA LYS A 58 -1.65 -21.10 9.88
C LYS A 58 -0.40 -20.38 9.37
N ILE A 59 -0.08 -19.21 9.92
CA ILE A 59 1.09 -18.38 9.58
C ILE A 59 1.79 -17.92 10.85
N ASP A 60 3.06 -17.53 10.73
CA ASP A 60 3.90 -17.02 11.81
C ASP A 60 4.65 -15.76 11.33
N PHE A 61 4.36 -14.63 11.96
CA PHE A 61 4.98 -13.35 11.63
C PHE A 61 6.28 -13.09 12.40
N SER A 62 6.73 -13.96 13.30
CA SER A 62 7.88 -13.72 14.18
C SER A 62 9.19 -13.39 13.45
N ARG A 63 9.33 -13.79 12.19
CA ARG A 63 10.49 -13.55 11.33
C ARG A 63 10.20 -12.62 10.15
N VAL A 64 8.94 -12.26 9.93
CA VAL A 64 8.50 -11.36 8.86
C VAL A 64 9.02 -9.96 9.12
N ARG A 65 9.28 -9.21 8.06
CA ARG A 65 9.59 -7.79 8.07
C ARG A 65 8.53 -7.02 7.31
N SER A 66 8.28 -5.76 7.67
CA SER A 66 7.35 -4.92 6.93
C SER A 66 7.87 -3.50 6.72
N ALA A 67 7.62 -2.97 5.54
CA ALA A 67 7.85 -1.58 5.18
C ALA A 67 6.54 -0.96 4.69
N ASN A 68 6.10 0.13 5.31
CA ASN A 68 4.88 0.83 4.90
C ASN A 68 5.14 1.80 3.74
N LEU A 69 4.15 1.98 2.88
CA LEU A 69 4.24 2.87 1.72
C LEU A 69 4.55 4.32 2.09
N ASP A 70 3.97 4.80 3.19
CA ASP A 70 3.90 6.23 3.45
C ASP A 70 3.63 6.57 4.93
N GLU A 71 3.79 7.85 5.26
CA GLU A 71 3.38 8.48 6.51
C GLU A 71 3.16 9.99 6.28
N TYR A 72 2.27 10.57 7.03
CA TYR A 72 2.08 12.02 7.04
C TYR A 72 3.29 12.74 7.65
N LYS A 73 3.75 13.81 6.99
CA LYS A 73 4.75 14.70 7.57
C LYS A 73 4.15 15.53 8.71
N GLY A 74 4.87 15.60 9.82
CA GLY A 74 4.48 16.37 11.01
C GLY A 74 3.64 15.61 12.03
N LEU A 75 3.27 14.35 11.78
CA LEU A 75 2.57 13.53 12.77
C LEU A 75 3.55 12.66 13.58
N ALA A 76 3.40 12.71 14.89
CA ALA A 76 4.13 11.81 15.78
C ALA A 76 3.56 10.37 15.69
N PRO A 77 4.39 9.32 15.86
CA PRO A 77 3.96 7.92 15.72
C PRO A 77 2.83 7.49 16.65
N ASN A 78 2.56 8.24 17.72
CA ASN A 78 1.49 7.98 18.69
C ASN A 78 0.23 8.82 18.44
N GLN A 79 0.22 9.71 17.46
CA GLN A 79 -0.98 10.48 17.11
C GLN A 79 -2.03 9.58 16.42
N PRO A 80 -3.32 9.79 16.68
CA PRO A 80 -4.40 8.93 16.18
C PRO A 80 -4.39 8.73 14.66
N GLN A 81 -3.98 9.75 13.90
CA GLN A 81 -3.99 9.74 12.44
C GLN A 81 -2.67 9.31 11.81
N SER A 82 -1.60 9.06 12.62
CA SER A 82 -0.34 8.54 12.11
C SER A 82 -0.53 7.14 11.53
N TYR A 83 0.11 6.86 10.40
CA TYR A 83 0.08 5.54 9.79
C TYR A 83 0.86 4.52 10.61
N ARG A 84 1.90 4.94 11.34
CA ARG A 84 2.55 4.07 12.32
C ARG A 84 1.55 3.58 13.36
N ARG A 85 0.74 4.48 13.93
CA ARG A 85 -0.30 4.11 14.90
C ARG A 85 -1.39 3.26 14.27
N PHE A 86 -1.84 3.61 13.07
CA PHE A 86 -2.79 2.79 12.33
C PHE A 86 -2.32 1.34 12.19
N MET A 87 -1.06 1.13 11.79
CA MET A 87 -0.49 -0.22 11.65
C MET A 87 -0.38 -0.93 12.99
N GLN A 88 0.00 -0.20 14.04
CA GLN A 88 0.07 -0.74 15.38
C GLN A 88 -1.28 -1.28 15.84
N GLU A 89 -2.32 -0.46 15.75
CA GLU A 89 -3.67 -0.80 16.22
C GLU A 89 -4.38 -1.86 15.36
N ASN A 90 -4.13 -1.90 14.05
CA ASN A 90 -4.88 -2.74 13.13
C ASN A 90 -4.16 -4.03 12.71
N LEU A 91 -2.85 -4.16 13.00
CA LEU A 91 -2.09 -5.35 12.65
C LEU A 91 -1.02 -5.69 13.68
N PHE A 92 -0.05 -4.82 13.94
CA PHE A 92 1.19 -5.20 14.63
C PHE A 92 0.97 -5.66 16.08
N ASP A 93 0.05 -5.05 16.84
CA ASP A 93 -0.28 -5.45 18.22
C ASP A 93 -0.99 -6.81 18.30
N HIS A 94 -1.42 -7.35 17.17
CA HIS A 94 -2.25 -8.57 17.10
C HIS A 94 -1.51 -9.77 16.54
N ILE A 95 -0.27 -9.59 16.06
CA ILE A 95 0.56 -10.61 15.43
C ILE A 95 1.95 -10.69 16.08
N SER A 96 2.69 -11.77 15.82
CA SER A 96 4.02 -12.01 16.40
C SER A 96 5.16 -11.23 15.76
N ILE A 97 4.88 -10.28 14.84
CA ILE A 97 5.92 -9.47 14.21
C ILE A 97 6.68 -8.65 15.27
N LYS A 98 8.01 -8.64 15.16
CA LYS A 98 8.84 -7.89 16.12
C LYS A 98 8.87 -6.39 15.74
N PRO A 99 8.82 -5.47 16.72
CA PRO A 99 8.86 -4.04 16.44
C PRO A 99 10.06 -3.60 15.57
N GLU A 100 11.24 -4.18 15.81
CA GLU A 100 12.46 -3.91 15.03
C GLU A 100 12.40 -4.40 13.58
N ASN A 101 11.42 -5.23 13.25
CA ASN A 101 11.16 -5.71 11.91
C ASN A 101 10.11 -4.89 11.16
N THR A 102 9.65 -3.77 11.73
CA THR A 102 8.63 -2.92 11.12
C THR A 102 9.15 -1.51 10.91
N ILE A 103 9.10 -1.00 9.67
CA ILE A 103 9.44 0.39 9.36
C ILE A 103 8.27 1.11 8.73
N VAL A 104 8.10 2.36 9.11
CA VAL A 104 7.19 3.35 8.54
C VAL A 104 8.03 4.62 8.38
N PRO A 105 7.90 5.42 7.32
CA PRO A 105 8.66 6.66 7.18
C PRO A 105 8.51 7.56 8.41
N ASP A 106 9.58 8.21 8.86
CA ASP A 106 9.52 9.11 10.02
C ASP A 106 9.03 10.50 9.61
N GLY A 107 7.75 10.76 9.88
CA GLY A 107 7.11 12.05 9.60
C GLY A 107 7.68 13.24 10.40
N LEU A 108 8.47 12.99 11.45
CA LEU A 108 9.11 14.02 12.28
C LEU A 108 10.59 14.20 12.00
N ALA A 109 11.16 13.49 11.02
CA ALA A 109 12.57 13.61 10.69
C ALA A 109 12.96 15.08 10.40
N ALA A 110 14.06 15.53 11.00
CA ALA A 110 14.57 16.89 10.79
C ALA A 110 15.18 17.07 9.39
N ASP A 111 15.73 15.99 8.82
CA ASP A 111 16.29 15.92 7.46
C ASP A 111 15.51 14.84 6.69
N ILE A 112 14.48 15.26 5.95
CA ILE A 112 13.63 14.36 5.19
C ILE A 112 14.39 13.65 4.07
N PRO A 113 15.24 14.31 3.25
CA PRO A 113 16.06 13.63 2.26
C PRO A 113 16.92 12.51 2.86
N ALA A 114 17.65 12.78 3.93
CA ALA A 114 18.48 11.76 4.59
C ALA A 114 17.65 10.61 5.17
N MET A 115 16.46 10.90 5.71
CA MET A 115 15.53 9.88 6.20
C MET A 115 15.02 9.01 5.03
N CYS A 116 14.66 9.61 3.90
CA CYS A 116 14.22 8.86 2.72
C CYS A 116 15.32 7.92 2.20
N GLU A 117 16.56 8.40 2.12
CA GLU A 117 17.72 7.59 1.73
C GLU A 117 17.93 6.41 2.70
N ALA A 118 17.89 6.67 4.01
CA ALA A 118 18.02 5.63 5.03
C ALA A 118 16.86 4.61 4.95
N TYR A 119 15.65 5.05 4.62
CA TYR A 119 14.49 4.19 4.43
C TYR A 119 14.67 3.22 3.25
N GLU A 120 15.15 3.72 2.11
CA GLU A 120 15.47 2.90 0.93
C GLU A 120 16.59 1.91 1.24
N HIS A 121 17.67 2.34 1.88
CA HIS A 121 18.77 1.44 2.28
C HIS A 121 18.29 0.33 3.21
N GLN A 122 17.38 0.64 4.14
CA GLN A 122 16.84 -0.40 5.02
C GLN A 122 16.04 -1.46 4.25
N ILE A 123 15.28 -1.04 3.24
CA ILE A 123 14.56 -1.98 2.36
C ILE A 123 15.54 -2.82 1.54
N GLU A 124 16.60 -2.20 1.00
CA GLU A 124 17.66 -2.89 0.27
C GLU A 124 18.41 -3.91 1.15
N ASP A 125 18.78 -3.54 2.36
CA ASP A 125 19.45 -4.42 3.35
C ASP A 125 18.58 -5.63 3.71
N TRP A 126 17.26 -5.48 3.66
CA TRP A 126 16.33 -6.59 3.86
C TRP A 126 16.18 -7.47 2.61
N GLY A 127 16.77 -7.08 1.50
CA GLY A 127 16.75 -7.77 0.23
C GLY A 127 15.56 -7.38 -0.68
N GLY A 128 14.98 -6.22 -0.44
CA GLY A 128 13.82 -5.69 -1.19
C GLY A 128 12.48 -6.27 -0.75
N VAL A 129 11.40 -5.66 -1.22
CA VAL A 129 10.01 -6.07 -0.90
C VAL A 129 9.62 -7.32 -1.69
N ASP A 130 9.08 -8.33 -1.01
CA ASP A 130 8.62 -9.57 -1.64
C ASP A 130 7.20 -9.45 -2.20
N ILE A 131 6.30 -8.78 -1.49
CA ILE A 131 4.96 -8.43 -1.94
C ILE A 131 4.61 -7.02 -1.49
N GLN A 132 4.21 -6.15 -2.41
CA GLN A 132 3.75 -4.80 -2.13
C GLN A 132 2.23 -4.74 -2.23
N LEU A 133 1.58 -4.45 -1.11
CA LEU A 133 0.15 -4.16 -1.06
C LEU A 133 -0.11 -2.72 -1.50
N LEU A 134 -1.07 -2.53 -2.40
CA LEU A 134 -1.49 -1.23 -2.92
C LEU A 134 -3.00 -1.07 -2.88
N GLY A 135 -3.46 0.15 -2.66
CA GLY A 135 -4.75 0.64 -3.09
C GLY A 135 -4.63 1.46 -4.38
N LEU A 136 -5.74 1.92 -4.93
CA LEU A 136 -5.80 2.82 -6.08
C LEU A 136 -6.58 4.08 -5.72
N GLY A 137 -5.95 5.24 -5.84
CA GLY A 137 -6.61 6.53 -5.66
C GLY A 137 -7.68 6.80 -6.73
N HIS A 138 -8.55 7.78 -6.52
CA HIS A 138 -9.59 8.17 -7.50
C HIS A 138 -9.00 8.78 -8.77
N ASP A 139 -7.82 9.35 -8.69
CA ASP A 139 -7.04 9.92 -9.78
C ASP A 139 -5.94 8.98 -10.30
N GLY A 140 -5.90 7.74 -9.78
CA GLY A 140 -4.93 6.73 -10.16
C GLY A 140 -3.62 6.76 -9.37
N HIS A 141 -3.52 7.55 -8.32
CA HIS A 141 -2.33 7.52 -7.45
C HIS A 141 -2.15 6.17 -6.74
N ILE A 142 -0.91 5.80 -6.46
CA ILE A 142 -0.50 4.67 -5.63
C ILE A 142 0.46 5.15 -4.55
N GLY A 143 0.20 4.78 -3.27
CA GLY A 143 0.75 5.49 -2.12
C GLY A 143 0.29 6.95 -2.16
N PHE A 144 1.17 7.91 -1.92
CA PHE A 144 0.92 9.32 -2.19
C PHE A 144 1.63 9.83 -3.48
N ASN A 145 1.93 8.93 -4.43
CA ASN A 145 2.41 9.37 -5.75
C ASN A 145 1.24 9.93 -6.55
N GLU A 146 1.02 11.24 -6.40
CA GLU A 146 -0.04 12.03 -7.04
C GLU A 146 0.23 12.17 -8.55
N PRO A 147 -0.83 12.40 -9.39
CA PRO A 147 -0.67 12.73 -10.80
C PRO A 147 0.31 13.89 -11.01
N CYS A 148 1.31 13.68 -11.88
CA CYS A 148 2.34 14.67 -12.20
C CYS A 148 2.89 14.45 -13.61
N ASP A 149 4.00 15.09 -13.98
CA ASP A 149 4.62 15.01 -15.31
C ASP A 149 5.73 13.96 -15.42
N HIS A 150 6.03 13.24 -14.35
CA HIS A 150 7.06 12.21 -14.29
C HIS A 150 6.69 11.13 -13.27
N PHE A 151 7.43 10.03 -13.24
CA PHE A 151 7.32 9.01 -12.20
C PHE A 151 8.45 9.22 -11.16
N PRO A 152 8.15 9.66 -9.92
CA PRO A 152 9.14 9.76 -8.85
C PRO A 152 9.75 8.37 -8.56
N VAL A 153 11.09 8.28 -8.52
CA VAL A 153 11.75 6.96 -8.43
C VAL A 153 11.88 6.49 -6.98
N MET A 154 12.45 7.33 -6.11
CA MET A 154 12.80 6.97 -4.74
C MET A 154 11.77 7.51 -3.75
N THR A 155 11.82 7.03 -2.51
CA THR A 155 11.05 7.61 -1.40
C THR A 155 11.30 9.10 -1.29
N HIS A 156 10.24 9.89 -1.17
CA HIS A 156 10.32 11.36 -1.22
C HIS A 156 9.20 12.03 -0.42
N GLU A 157 9.39 13.31 -0.11
CA GLU A 157 8.31 14.18 0.38
C GLU A 157 7.43 14.62 -0.79
N VAL A 158 6.12 14.56 -0.60
CA VAL A 158 5.10 15.02 -1.56
C VAL A 158 4.15 16.01 -0.91
N LYS A 159 3.73 17.03 -1.65
CA LYS A 159 2.59 17.87 -1.28
C LYS A 159 1.30 17.14 -1.64
N LEU A 160 0.39 17.05 -0.66
CA LEU A 160 -0.92 16.47 -0.90
C LEU A 160 -1.81 17.44 -1.68
N THR A 161 -2.48 16.93 -2.71
CA THR A 161 -3.49 17.70 -3.44
C THR A 161 -4.69 18.02 -2.54
N GLU A 162 -5.45 19.05 -2.89
CA GLU A 162 -6.69 19.39 -2.17
C GLU A 162 -7.68 18.21 -2.21
N MET A 163 -7.76 17.51 -3.35
CA MET A 163 -8.60 16.33 -3.51
C MET A 163 -8.22 15.23 -2.50
N THR A 164 -6.93 14.94 -2.36
CA THR A 164 -6.43 13.93 -1.40
C THR A 164 -6.68 14.38 0.04
N ARG A 165 -6.48 15.65 0.35
CA ARG A 165 -6.77 16.19 1.69
C ARG A 165 -8.27 16.12 2.01
N GLU A 166 -9.15 16.49 1.10
CA GLU A 166 -10.60 16.36 1.27
C GLU A 166 -11.03 14.90 1.44
N ALA A 167 -10.47 13.97 0.67
CA ALA A 167 -10.76 12.54 0.81
C ALA A 167 -10.33 11.99 2.17
N ASN A 168 -9.23 12.49 2.74
CA ASN A 168 -8.69 12.06 4.04
C ASN A 168 -9.27 12.83 5.23
N LYS A 169 -9.96 13.95 5.02
CA LYS A 169 -10.62 14.76 6.07
C LYS A 169 -11.48 13.93 7.03
N ARG A 170 -12.08 12.86 6.53
CA ARG A 170 -12.90 11.93 7.33
C ARG A 170 -12.17 11.29 8.52
N PHE A 171 -10.85 11.36 8.56
CA PHE A 171 -10.00 10.85 9.63
C PHE A 171 -9.51 11.95 10.58
N PHE A 172 -9.84 13.22 10.32
CA PHE A 172 -9.41 14.39 11.06
C PHE A 172 -10.63 15.20 11.52
N ASP A 173 -10.44 16.10 12.48
CA ASP A 173 -11.52 16.95 13.00
C ASP A 173 -11.92 18.05 11.98
N SER A 174 -10.96 18.53 11.21
CA SER A 174 -11.17 19.55 10.16
C SER A 174 -10.22 19.34 8.98
N LEU A 175 -10.44 20.04 7.86
CA LEU A 175 -9.53 20.01 6.71
C LEU A 175 -8.17 20.64 7.04
N GLU A 176 -8.16 21.65 7.91
CA GLU A 176 -6.96 22.34 8.36
C GLU A 176 -6.03 21.41 9.14
N ASP A 177 -6.58 20.42 9.84
CA ASP A 177 -5.83 19.41 10.59
C ASP A 177 -5.21 18.33 9.71
N VAL A 178 -5.69 18.20 8.45
CA VAL A 178 -5.09 17.26 7.49
C VAL A 178 -3.72 17.81 7.06
N PRO A 179 -2.63 17.05 7.26
CA PRO A 179 -1.30 17.47 6.83
C PRO A 179 -1.25 17.89 5.36
N THR A 180 -0.41 18.85 5.05
CA THR A 180 -0.23 19.36 3.68
C THR A 180 0.82 18.57 2.89
N SER A 181 1.60 17.75 3.57
CA SER A 181 2.66 16.93 2.99
C SER A 181 2.70 15.54 3.61
N ALA A 182 3.20 14.60 2.85
CA ALA A 182 3.46 13.23 3.29
C ALA A 182 4.83 12.77 2.77
N ILE A 183 5.30 11.64 3.26
CA ILE A 183 6.47 10.94 2.75
C ILE A 183 5.96 9.63 2.18
N THR A 184 6.35 9.32 0.96
CA THR A 184 5.86 8.12 0.26
C THR A 184 6.97 7.41 -0.49
N MET A 185 6.92 6.07 -0.54
CA MET A 185 7.74 5.30 -1.47
C MET A 185 7.54 5.81 -2.88
N GLY A 186 8.62 6.01 -3.61
CA GLY A 186 8.54 6.38 -5.02
C GLY A 186 8.07 5.20 -5.90
N ILE A 187 7.69 5.54 -7.12
CA ILE A 187 7.24 4.55 -8.12
C ILE A 187 8.32 3.50 -8.40
N GLY A 188 9.60 3.91 -8.44
CA GLY A 188 10.71 2.97 -8.64
C GLY A 188 10.82 1.96 -7.50
N THR A 189 10.68 2.41 -6.24
CA THR A 189 10.68 1.54 -5.06
C THR A 189 9.53 0.55 -5.11
N VAL A 190 8.31 1.03 -5.43
CA VAL A 190 7.12 0.17 -5.62
C VAL A 190 7.35 -0.85 -6.73
N MET A 191 7.87 -0.42 -7.88
CA MET A 191 8.13 -1.28 -9.05
C MET A 191 9.28 -2.28 -8.83
N SER A 192 10.12 -2.08 -7.82
CA SER A 192 11.20 -3.02 -7.45
C SER A 192 10.70 -4.20 -6.62
N ALA A 193 9.48 -4.17 -6.10
CA ALA A 193 8.88 -5.30 -5.39
C ALA A 193 8.81 -6.53 -6.30
N ARG A 194 8.95 -7.73 -5.72
CA ARG A 194 8.87 -8.97 -6.52
C ARG A 194 7.47 -9.26 -7.02
N LYS A 195 6.47 -8.85 -6.24
CA LYS A 195 5.05 -9.03 -6.53
C LYS A 195 4.26 -7.81 -6.09
N ILE A 196 3.29 -7.41 -6.88
CA ILE A 196 2.31 -6.39 -6.55
C ILE A 196 0.96 -7.05 -6.28
N LEU A 197 0.36 -6.71 -5.16
CA LEU A 197 -1.03 -6.99 -4.87
C LEU A 197 -1.80 -5.68 -4.73
N MET A 198 -2.68 -5.41 -5.66
CA MET A 198 -3.56 -4.23 -5.59
C MET A 198 -4.99 -4.64 -5.22
N ILE A 199 -5.59 -3.92 -4.29
CA ILE A 199 -6.99 -4.12 -3.89
C ILE A 199 -7.79 -2.88 -4.29
N VAL A 200 -8.87 -3.09 -5.07
CA VAL A 200 -9.75 -2.01 -5.56
C VAL A 200 -11.20 -2.38 -5.35
N THR A 201 -11.94 -1.56 -4.63
CA THR A 201 -13.37 -1.78 -4.34
C THR A 201 -14.20 -0.53 -4.58
N GLY A 202 -15.43 -0.73 -5.04
CA GLY A 202 -16.39 0.34 -5.25
C GLY A 202 -16.54 0.78 -6.69
N ALA A 203 -17.78 1.13 -7.07
CA ALA A 203 -18.14 1.54 -8.43
C ALA A 203 -17.47 2.86 -8.86
N ASP A 204 -17.10 3.70 -7.91
CA ASP A 204 -16.38 4.96 -8.11
C ASP A 204 -14.92 4.76 -8.54
N LYS A 205 -14.39 3.54 -8.37
CA LYS A 205 -13.05 3.16 -8.84
C LYS A 205 -13.02 2.53 -10.23
N ALA A 206 -14.16 2.22 -10.82
CA ALA A 206 -14.21 1.44 -12.06
C ALA A 206 -13.52 2.12 -13.25
N GLU A 207 -13.72 3.42 -13.41
CA GLU A 207 -13.11 4.17 -14.51
C GLU A 207 -11.59 4.27 -14.34
N ILE A 208 -11.14 4.60 -13.13
CA ILE A 208 -9.69 4.74 -12.89
C ILE A 208 -8.98 3.37 -12.90
N LEU A 209 -9.62 2.29 -12.47
CA LEU A 209 -9.10 0.94 -12.62
C LEU A 209 -8.90 0.60 -14.11
N HIS A 210 -9.90 0.89 -14.95
CA HIS A 210 -9.78 0.70 -16.39
C HIS A 210 -8.66 1.55 -16.99
N GLN A 211 -8.56 2.84 -16.64
CA GLN A 211 -7.49 3.72 -17.11
C GLN A 211 -6.11 3.23 -16.69
N ALA A 212 -5.96 2.75 -15.45
CA ALA A 212 -4.68 2.28 -14.92
C ALA A 212 -4.19 1.00 -15.61
N PHE A 213 -5.05 0.06 -15.98
CA PHE A 213 -4.61 -1.23 -16.50
C PHE A 213 -4.90 -1.48 -17.99
N PHE A 214 -5.78 -0.70 -18.59
CA PHE A 214 -6.19 -0.85 -20.01
C PHE A 214 -6.02 0.44 -20.80
N GLY A 215 -5.66 1.55 -20.14
CA GLY A 215 -5.31 2.81 -20.79
C GLY A 215 -3.81 2.91 -21.12
N SER A 216 -3.40 4.10 -21.56
CA SER A 216 -1.98 4.40 -21.81
C SER A 216 -1.22 4.54 -20.50
N VAL A 217 0.02 4.05 -20.45
CA VAL A 217 0.92 4.29 -19.33
C VAL A 217 1.39 5.74 -19.37
N LYS A 218 1.08 6.48 -18.29
CA LYS A 218 1.40 7.92 -18.19
C LYS A 218 1.43 8.37 -16.73
N PRO A 219 2.28 9.35 -16.37
CA PRO A 219 2.42 9.82 -14.99
C PRO A 219 1.16 10.50 -14.44
N GLU A 220 0.26 11.00 -15.29
CA GLU A 220 -1.04 11.56 -14.89
C GLU A 220 -2.01 10.49 -14.36
N VAL A 221 -1.67 9.21 -14.52
CA VAL A 221 -2.32 8.07 -13.90
C VAL A 221 -1.22 7.18 -13.32
N PRO A 222 -0.66 7.50 -12.14
CA PRO A 222 0.55 6.84 -11.61
C PRO A 222 0.46 5.33 -11.55
N GLY A 223 -0.71 4.77 -11.19
CA GLY A 223 -0.96 3.33 -11.18
C GLY A 223 -0.81 2.65 -12.55
N SER A 224 -0.84 3.43 -13.64
CA SER A 224 -0.70 2.87 -14.99
C SER A 224 0.67 2.24 -15.26
N ILE A 225 1.71 2.65 -14.52
CA ILE A 225 3.06 2.08 -14.63
C ILE A 225 3.10 0.60 -14.27
N LEU A 226 2.17 0.14 -13.44
CA LEU A 226 2.06 -1.25 -13.03
C LEU A 226 1.83 -2.21 -14.21
N GLN A 227 1.38 -1.69 -15.36
CA GLN A 227 1.33 -2.47 -16.61
C GLN A 227 2.69 -3.03 -17.04
N PHE A 228 3.79 -2.44 -16.60
CA PHE A 228 5.16 -2.91 -16.90
C PHE A 228 5.74 -3.83 -15.82
N HIS A 229 5.05 -4.01 -14.71
CA HIS A 229 5.53 -4.91 -13.66
C HIS A 229 5.31 -6.38 -14.04
N PRO A 230 6.29 -7.28 -13.81
CA PRO A 230 6.20 -8.67 -14.24
C PRO A 230 5.18 -9.54 -13.50
N ASP A 231 4.78 -9.16 -12.28
CA ASP A 231 3.87 -9.96 -11.43
C ASP A 231 2.90 -9.04 -10.67
N VAL A 232 1.74 -8.76 -11.29
CA VAL A 232 0.67 -7.93 -10.71
C VAL A 232 -0.59 -8.74 -10.56
N THR A 233 -1.11 -8.79 -9.34
CA THR A 233 -2.44 -9.29 -9.05
C THR A 233 -3.33 -8.12 -8.59
N VAL A 234 -4.46 -7.95 -9.26
CA VAL A 234 -5.52 -7.01 -8.87
C VAL A 234 -6.70 -7.80 -8.35
N ILE A 235 -7.06 -7.59 -7.08
CA ILE A 235 -8.32 -8.11 -6.52
C ILE A 235 -9.31 -6.96 -6.49
N CYS A 236 -10.43 -7.11 -7.19
CA CYS A 236 -11.45 -6.08 -7.25
C CYS A 236 -12.87 -6.67 -7.11
N ASP A 237 -13.79 -5.86 -6.58
CA ASP A 237 -15.20 -6.24 -6.58
C ASP A 237 -15.83 -6.06 -7.98
N GLU A 238 -17.00 -6.64 -8.17
CA GLU A 238 -17.74 -6.56 -9.45
C GLU A 238 -18.05 -5.11 -9.85
N ALA A 239 -18.27 -4.23 -8.86
CA ALA A 239 -18.58 -2.83 -9.11
C ALA A 239 -17.35 -2.06 -9.64
N ALA A 240 -16.16 -2.31 -9.10
CA ALA A 240 -14.91 -1.75 -9.59
C ALA A 240 -14.51 -2.35 -10.95
N ALA A 241 -14.84 -3.62 -11.22
CA ALA A 241 -14.48 -4.32 -12.44
C ALA A 241 -15.45 -4.08 -13.62
N ARG A 242 -16.47 -3.23 -13.47
CA ARG A 242 -17.56 -3.09 -14.47
C ARG A 242 -17.14 -2.67 -15.88
N PHE A 243 -15.97 -2.04 -16.03
CA PHE A 243 -15.43 -1.64 -17.34
C PHE A 243 -14.27 -2.55 -17.81
N VAL A 244 -13.98 -3.61 -17.08
CA VAL A 244 -12.99 -4.60 -17.47
C VAL A 244 -13.70 -5.71 -18.20
N GLU A 245 -13.43 -5.87 -19.50
CA GLU A 245 -13.95 -6.98 -20.31
C GLU A 245 -13.30 -8.31 -19.89
N GLU A 246 -14.01 -9.43 -20.06
CA GLU A 246 -13.52 -10.79 -19.78
C GLU A 246 -12.48 -11.25 -20.79
#